data_a5d8897d854a2811282a04238344bb12
#
_entry.id   a5d8897d854a2811282a04238344bb12
#
_cell.length_a   1.000
_cell.length_b   1.000
_cell.length_c   1.000
_cell.angle_alpha   90.00
_cell.angle_beta   90.00
_cell.angle_gamma   90.00
#
_symmetry.space_group_name_H-M   'P 1'
#
loop_
_entity.id
_entity.type
_entity.pdbx_description
1 polymer ?
#
loop_
_entity_poly.entity_id
_entity_poly.type
_entity_poly.pdbx_seq_one_letter_code
_entity_poly.pdbx_strand_id
1 'polypeptide(L)'
;MMNLLTHKFKRVLLMTNPNQLDALGNKSNIPNHPDKNVLEKVNNPKTDFDYSIRLTCPEFTSICPVTSQPDFAYIILDYVPNKFIVESKSFKLYLLGYRNHGAFHEDCTISLAQDIIDLLSPKWLRIAGYWYPRGGIPIDIFWQTGEKPENLFLPGHDVPIYRGRG
;
A
#
# COMPACT_ATOMS: atom_id res chain seq x y z
N MET A 1 46.22 -29.09 4.49
CA MET A 1 45.06 -29.78 3.92
C MET A 1 43.82 -29.47 4.73
N MET A 2 42.94 -28.74 4.13
CA MET A 2 41.50 -28.76 4.24
C MET A 2 40.87 -28.58 5.63
N ASN A 3 40.42 -27.35 5.92
CA ASN A 3 39.04 -27.12 6.34
C ASN A 3 38.63 -25.65 6.10
N LEU A 4 38.54 -25.29 4.85
CA LEU A 4 37.65 -24.24 4.36
C LEU A 4 36.27 -24.89 4.24
N LEU A 5 35.23 -24.20 4.63
CA LEU A 5 33.81 -24.52 4.45
C LEU A 5 33.07 -24.89 5.73
N THR A 6 32.92 -23.90 6.62
CA THR A 6 31.70 -23.80 7.44
C THR A 6 31.45 -22.35 7.93
N HIS A 7 31.64 -21.34 7.07
CA HIS A 7 30.91 -20.10 7.24
C HIS A 7 29.52 -20.29 6.63
N LYS A 8 28.85 -21.31 7.13
CA LYS A 8 27.41 -21.46 6.93
C LYS A 8 26.67 -20.34 7.64
N PHE A 9 26.13 -19.46 6.84
CA PHE A 9 24.75 -18.98 6.91
C PHE A 9 24.07 -19.16 8.28
N LYS A 10 24.46 -18.40 9.26
CA LYS A 10 23.58 -17.98 10.35
C LYS A 10 23.03 -16.60 10.05
N ARG A 11 22.46 -16.45 8.88
CA ARG A 11 21.59 -15.34 8.55
C ARG A 11 20.17 -15.80 8.82
N VAL A 12 19.90 -16.11 10.07
CA VAL A 12 18.53 -16.32 10.52
C VAL A 12 17.93 -14.95 10.70
N LEU A 13 17.13 -14.51 9.71
CA LEU A 13 15.70 -14.48 9.92
C LEU A 13 15.30 -13.81 11.23
N LEU A 14 15.41 -12.50 11.26
CA LEU A 14 14.45 -11.66 11.97
C LEU A 14 13.20 -11.53 11.07
N MET A 15 12.66 -12.65 10.62
CA MET A 15 11.32 -12.69 10.09
C MET A 15 10.39 -12.53 11.29
N THR A 16 9.50 -11.57 11.20
CA THR A 16 8.31 -11.56 12.06
C THR A 16 7.73 -12.97 12.01
N ASN A 17 7.58 -13.61 13.16
CA ASN A 17 7.04 -14.96 13.21
C ASN A 17 5.64 -14.90 12.56
N PRO A 18 5.37 -15.68 11.48
CA PRO A 18 4.07 -15.65 10.82
C PRO A 18 2.90 -15.93 11.77
N ASN A 19 3.17 -16.66 12.86
CA ASN A 19 2.18 -16.95 13.92
C ASN A 19 1.82 -15.71 14.80
N GLN A 20 2.51 -14.58 14.59
CA GLN A 20 2.21 -13.31 15.27
C GLN A 20 1.35 -12.37 14.43
N LEU A 21 0.97 -12.81 13.21
CA LEU A 21 0.12 -12.05 12.31
C LEU A 21 -1.29 -12.61 12.34
N ASP A 22 -2.26 -11.79 12.71
CA ASP A 22 -3.66 -12.21 12.84
C ASP A 22 -4.32 -12.46 11.48
N ALA A 23 -3.96 -11.68 10.48
CA ALA A 23 -4.52 -11.80 9.14
C ALA A 23 -3.95 -13.00 8.36
N LEU A 24 -2.65 -13.29 8.50
CA LEU A 24 -1.97 -14.30 7.70
C LEU A 24 -2.37 -15.73 8.10
N GLY A 25 -2.87 -16.51 7.13
CA GLY A 25 -3.25 -17.92 7.35
C GLY A 25 -4.63 -18.15 7.98
N ASN A 26 -5.27 -17.12 8.54
CA ASN A 26 -6.56 -17.21 9.20
C ASN A 26 -7.74 -16.77 8.31
N LYS A 27 -8.95 -17.23 8.62
CA LYS A 27 -10.18 -16.69 8.05
C LYS A 27 -10.42 -15.32 8.68
N SER A 28 -10.33 -14.26 7.88
CA SER A 28 -10.47 -12.89 8.35
C SER A 28 -11.85 -12.34 8.01
N ASN A 29 -12.43 -11.57 8.90
CA ASN A 29 -13.63 -10.80 8.62
C ASN A 29 -13.26 -9.57 7.78
N ILE A 30 -14.11 -9.24 6.82
CA ILE A 30 -13.97 -8.02 6.03
C ILE A 30 -14.47 -6.85 6.88
N PRO A 31 -13.67 -5.80 7.11
CA PRO A 31 -14.14 -4.61 7.82
C PRO A 31 -15.31 -3.93 7.09
N ASN A 32 -16.24 -3.35 7.84
CA ASN A 32 -17.35 -2.58 7.28
C ASN A 32 -16.98 -1.12 6.95
N HIS A 33 -15.84 -0.67 7.41
CA HIS A 33 -15.26 0.67 7.17
C HIS A 33 -13.73 0.56 7.17
N PRO A 34 -13.00 1.55 6.64
CA PRO A 34 -11.55 1.59 6.75
C PRO A 34 -11.14 1.59 8.23
N ASP A 35 -10.38 0.58 8.62
CA ASP A 35 -9.87 0.45 9.99
C ASP A 35 -8.37 0.18 9.94
N LYS A 36 -7.59 1.19 10.31
CA LYS A 36 -6.13 1.07 10.34
C LYS A 36 -5.59 0.02 11.33
N ASN A 37 -6.40 -0.40 12.31
CA ASN A 37 -6.01 -1.46 13.23
C ASN A 37 -5.95 -2.84 12.56
N VAL A 38 -6.53 -2.99 11.37
CA VAL A 38 -6.41 -4.20 10.55
C VAL A 38 -5.04 -4.31 9.88
N LEU A 39 -4.36 -3.15 9.69
CA LEU A 39 -3.06 -3.11 9.04
C LEU A 39 -1.97 -3.73 9.92
N GLU A 40 -1.21 -4.63 9.34
CA GLU A 40 -0.08 -5.29 9.98
C GLU A 40 1.22 -4.95 9.25
N LYS A 41 2.32 -4.97 9.98
CA LYS A 41 3.66 -4.77 9.44
C LYS A 41 4.58 -5.91 9.79
N VAL A 42 5.53 -6.17 8.90
CA VAL A 42 6.60 -7.13 9.10
C VAL A 42 7.96 -6.44 9.01
N ASN A 43 8.99 -7.04 9.59
CA ASN A 43 10.33 -6.47 9.51
C ASN A 43 10.80 -6.40 8.05
N ASN A 44 11.42 -5.27 7.69
CA ASN A 44 12.11 -5.14 6.40
C ASN A 44 13.30 -6.11 6.35
N PRO A 45 13.32 -7.08 5.41
CA PRO A 45 14.39 -8.06 5.34
C PRO A 45 15.71 -7.50 4.78
N LYS A 46 15.71 -6.25 4.29
CA LYS A 46 16.83 -5.62 3.58
C LYS A 46 17.02 -4.16 3.97
N THR A 47 17.24 -3.89 5.26
CA THR A 47 17.39 -2.53 5.80
C THR A 47 18.63 -1.79 5.29
N ASP A 48 19.63 -2.52 4.78
CA ASP A 48 20.89 -1.95 4.27
C ASP A 48 20.78 -1.45 2.81
N PHE A 49 19.62 -1.61 2.20
CA PHE A 49 19.37 -1.19 0.81
C PHE A 49 18.20 -0.22 0.75
N ASP A 50 18.33 0.81 -0.08
CA ASP A 50 17.21 1.61 -0.52
C ASP A 50 16.59 0.99 -1.77
N TYR A 51 15.34 0.59 -1.66
CA TYR A 51 14.54 0.04 -2.74
C TYR A 51 13.09 0.52 -2.62
N SER A 52 12.39 0.53 -3.73
CA SER A 52 10.97 0.88 -3.74
C SER A 52 10.08 -0.35 -3.77
N ILE A 53 8.98 -0.26 -3.05
CA ILE A 53 7.86 -1.22 -3.13
C ILE A 53 6.68 -0.51 -3.76
N ARG A 54 6.08 -1.11 -4.78
CA ARG A 54 4.84 -0.65 -5.39
C ARG A 54 3.69 -1.56 -5.01
N LEU A 55 2.62 -0.96 -4.50
CA LEU A 55 1.33 -1.58 -4.30
C LEU A 55 0.37 -1.00 -5.34
N THR A 56 -0.21 -1.86 -6.15
CA THR A 56 -1.17 -1.48 -7.20
C THR A 56 -2.53 -2.07 -6.86
N CYS A 57 -3.53 -1.20 -6.76
CA CYS A 57 -4.90 -1.57 -6.37
C CYS A 57 -5.86 -1.16 -7.50
N PRO A 58 -6.02 -2.00 -8.53
CA PRO A 58 -6.79 -1.66 -9.73
C PRO A 58 -8.30 -1.67 -9.51
N GLU A 59 -8.74 -2.28 -8.43
CA GLU A 59 -10.17 -2.49 -8.12
C GLU A 59 -10.59 -1.74 -6.83
N PHE A 60 -9.93 -0.61 -6.54
CA PHE A 60 -10.29 0.18 -5.38
C PHE A 60 -11.72 0.72 -5.54
N THR A 61 -12.51 0.56 -4.49
CA THR A 61 -13.92 0.95 -4.48
C THR A 61 -14.26 1.69 -3.20
N SER A 62 -15.01 2.78 -3.32
CA SER A 62 -15.64 3.49 -2.21
C SER A 62 -17.06 3.89 -2.59
N ILE A 63 -17.74 4.68 -1.77
CA ILE A 63 -19.07 5.20 -2.02
C ILE A 63 -19.04 6.73 -1.99
N CYS A 64 -19.77 7.34 -2.91
CA CYS A 64 -20.03 8.77 -2.83
C CYS A 64 -20.79 9.14 -1.54
N PRO A 65 -20.27 10.06 -0.73
CA PRO A 65 -20.93 10.42 0.53
C PRO A 65 -22.26 11.15 0.33
N VAL A 66 -22.54 11.65 -0.89
CA VAL A 66 -23.75 12.41 -1.21
C VAL A 66 -24.80 11.55 -1.90
N THR A 67 -24.38 10.74 -2.90
CA THR A 67 -25.33 10.00 -3.76
C THR A 67 -25.41 8.52 -3.44
N SER A 68 -24.54 8.01 -2.57
CA SER A 68 -24.38 6.57 -2.26
C SER A 68 -24.07 5.69 -3.48
N GLN A 69 -23.64 6.28 -4.58
CA GLN A 69 -23.19 5.55 -5.75
C GLN A 69 -21.76 5.04 -5.55
N PRO A 70 -21.43 3.88 -6.11
CA PRO A 70 -20.05 3.37 -6.02
C PRO A 70 -19.09 4.22 -6.85
N ASP A 71 -17.94 4.46 -6.28
CA ASP A 71 -16.80 5.09 -6.91
C ASP A 71 -15.67 4.08 -7.08
N PHE A 72 -14.99 4.13 -8.21
CA PHE A 72 -13.93 3.21 -8.57
C PHE A 72 -12.64 3.97 -8.85
N ALA A 73 -11.52 3.40 -8.45
CA ALA A 73 -10.21 3.98 -8.72
C ALA A 73 -9.15 2.91 -8.99
N TYR A 74 -8.12 3.34 -9.69
CA TYR A 74 -6.85 2.65 -9.80
C TYR A 74 -5.86 3.37 -8.87
N ILE A 75 -5.48 2.74 -7.76
CA ILE A 75 -4.57 3.33 -6.79
C ILE A 75 -3.17 2.74 -6.98
N ILE A 76 -2.17 3.60 -7.03
CA ILE A 76 -0.75 3.21 -6.97
C ILE A 76 -0.14 3.87 -5.73
N LEU A 77 0.46 3.06 -4.87
CA LEU A 77 1.22 3.50 -3.73
C LEU A 77 2.64 2.96 -3.84
N ASP A 78 3.62 3.86 -3.92
CA ASP A 78 5.04 3.53 -3.89
C ASP A 78 5.65 4.00 -2.57
N TYR A 79 6.47 3.18 -1.95
CA TYR A 79 7.21 3.61 -0.77
C TYR A 79 8.61 3.01 -0.69
N VAL A 80 9.51 3.70 -0.02
CA VAL A 80 10.84 3.22 0.35
C VAL A 80 10.79 2.79 1.80
N PRO A 81 10.89 1.49 2.09
CA PRO A 81 10.76 1.01 3.46
C PRO A 81 11.93 1.46 4.32
N ASN A 82 11.64 1.69 5.60
CA ASN A 82 12.63 1.87 6.65
C ASN A 82 12.81 0.52 7.39
N LYS A 83 12.32 0.42 8.61
CA LYS A 83 12.41 -0.78 9.44
C LYS A 83 11.36 -1.83 9.10
N PHE A 84 10.24 -1.42 8.50
CA PHE A 84 9.07 -2.25 8.29
C PHE A 84 8.57 -2.18 6.85
N ILE A 85 7.89 -3.26 6.43
CA ILE A 85 7.07 -3.32 5.23
C ILE A 85 5.64 -3.71 5.62
N VAL A 86 4.65 -3.32 4.83
CA VAL A 86 3.25 -3.69 5.09
C VAL A 86 3.02 -5.17 4.79
N GLU A 87 2.23 -5.83 5.63
CA GLU A 87 1.79 -7.20 5.34
C GLU A 87 0.64 -7.16 4.31
N SER A 88 0.79 -7.90 3.24
CA SER A 88 -0.04 -7.76 2.03
C SER A 88 -1.49 -8.19 2.21
N LYS A 89 -1.78 -9.20 3.03
CA LYS A 89 -3.15 -9.65 3.29
C LYS A 89 -3.90 -8.66 4.17
N SER A 90 -3.24 -8.11 5.19
CA SER A 90 -3.80 -7.07 6.04
C SER A 90 -4.11 -5.81 5.24
N PHE A 91 -3.22 -5.42 4.33
CA PHE A 91 -3.43 -4.31 3.42
C PHE A 91 -4.66 -4.54 2.52
N LYS A 92 -4.81 -5.75 1.96
CA LYS A 92 -6.00 -6.12 1.20
C LYS A 92 -7.27 -5.98 2.03
N LEU A 93 -7.28 -6.45 3.28
CA LEU A 93 -8.45 -6.35 4.16
C LEU A 93 -8.78 -4.90 4.49
N TYR A 94 -7.77 -4.08 4.75
CA TYR A 94 -7.93 -2.64 4.96
C TYR A 94 -8.60 -1.96 3.75
N LEU A 95 -8.13 -2.24 2.53
CA LEU A 95 -8.75 -1.71 1.31
C LEU A 95 -10.21 -2.14 1.14
N LEU A 96 -10.55 -3.36 1.52
CA LEU A 96 -11.94 -3.84 1.46
C LEU A 96 -12.87 -3.07 2.39
N GLY A 97 -12.36 -2.47 3.45
CA GLY A 97 -13.11 -1.60 4.34
C GLY A 97 -13.65 -0.33 3.67
N TYR A 98 -13.02 0.13 2.59
CA TYR A 98 -13.51 1.29 1.84
C TYR A 98 -14.76 1.02 1.00
N ARG A 99 -15.07 -0.24 0.67
CA ARG A 99 -16.17 -0.57 -0.26
C ARG A 99 -17.52 0.04 0.08
N ASN A 100 -17.81 0.15 1.37
CA ASN A 100 -19.06 0.73 1.87
C ASN A 100 -18.84 2.06 2.60
N HIS A 101 -17.64 2.63 2.48
CA HIS A 101 -17.27 3.87 3.14
C HIS A 101 -17.56 5.07 2.23
N GLY A 102 -18.41 5.99 2.72
CA GLY A 102 -18.75 7.21 2.03
C GLY A 102 -17.73 8.31 2.30
N ALA A 103 -16.87 8.62 1.31
CA ALA A 103 -15.88 9.69 1.42
C ALA A 103 -15.57 10.28 0.04
N PHE A 104 -15.02 11.50 0.02
CA PHE A 104 -14.51 12.11 -1.21
C PHE A 104 -13.27 11.37 -1.71
N HIS A 105 -13.02 11.46 -3.00
CA HIS A 105 -11.88 10.82 -3.66
C HIS A 105 -10.54 11.24 -3.06
N GLU A 106 -10.43 12.54 -2.75
CA GLU A 106 -9.26 13.16 -2.13
C GLU A 106 -9.02 12.57 -0.73
N ASP A 107 -10.08 12.47 0.07
CA ASP A 107 -10.00 11.92 1.42
C ASP A 107 -9.58 10.46 1.41
N CYS A 108 -10.22 9.61 0.60
CA CYS A 108 -9.84 8.21 0.45
C CYS A 108 -8.36 8.06 0.07
N THR A 109 -7.89 8.84 -0.92
CA THR A 109 -6.52 8.73 -1.43
C THR A 109 -5.50 9.15 -0.39
N ILE A 110 -5.72 10.30 0.28
CA ILE A 110 -4.77 10.85 1.24
C ILE A 110 -4.78 10.07 2.57
N SER A 111 -5.96 9.66 3.05
CA SER A 111 -6.07 8.84 4.26
C SER A 111 -5.34 7.51 4.13
N LEU A 112 -5.45 6.86 2.96
CA LEU A 112 -4.72 5.63 2.68
C LEU A 112 -3.20 5.84 2.78
N ALA A 113 -2.67 6.92 2.23
CA ALA A 113 -1.25 7.26 2.33
C ALA A 113 -0.84 7.53 3.79
N GLN A 114 -1.64 8.29 4.52
CA GLN A 114 -1.38 8.66 5.91
C GLN A 114 -1.35 7.43 6.82
N ASP A 115 -2.31 6.51 6.69
CA ASP A 115 -2.36 5.29 7.51
C ASP A 115 -1.13 4.39 7.27
N ILE A 116 -0.64 4.31 6.02
CA ILE A 116 0.60 3.58 5.71
C ILE A 116 1.83 4.28 6.29
N ILE A 117 1.87 5.61 6.29
CA ILE A 117 2.95 6.38 6.93
C ILE A 117 2.96 6.13 8.44
N ASP A 118 1.81 6.22 9.08
CA ASP A 118 1.67 5.99 10.53
C ASP A 118 2.12 4.58 10.92
N LEU A 119 1.79 3.58 10.10
CA LEU A 119 2.16 2.20 10.34
C LEU A 119 3.65 1.94 10.18
N LEU A 120 4.26 2.42 9.08
CA LEU A 120 5.58 1.99 8.62
C LEU A 120 6.69 2.98 8.91
N SER A 121 6.38 4.28 9.03
CA SER A 121 7.34 5.37 9.04
C SER A 121 8.39 5.18 7.92
N PRO A 122 7.96 5.12 6.65
CA PRO A 122 8.84 4.85 5.51
C PRO A 122 9.83 6.00 5.31
N LYS A 123 10.95 5.76 4.63
CA LYS A 123 11.89 6.80 4.24
C LYS A 123 11.27 7.80 3.25
N TRP A 124 10.38 7.32 2.42
CA TRP A 124 9.64 8.09 1.43
C TRP A 124 8.40 7.32 0.97
N LEU A 125 7.37 8.06 0.59
CA LEU A 125 6.13 7.50 0.06
C LEU A 125 5.53 8.46 -0.98
N ARG A 126 4.95 7.92 -2.04
CA ARG A 126 4.00 8.63 -2.91
C ARG A 126 2.77 7.79 -3.16
N ILE A 127 1.66 8.47 -3.43
CA ILE A 127 0.40 7.85 -3.84
C ILE A 127 -0.15 8.56 -5.07
N ALA A 128 -0.81 7.80 -5.92
CA ALA A 128 -1.64 8.29 -7.01
C ALA A 128 -2.97 7.55 -7.00
N GLY A 129 -4.06 8.31 -6.98
CA GLY A 129 -5.42 7.83 -7.14
C GLY A 129 -5.97 8.28 -8.48
N TYR A 130 -6.22 7.32 -9.38
CA TYR A 130 -6.83 7.57 -10.69
C TYR A 130 -8.30 7.16 -10.63
N TRP A 131 -9.16 8.13 -10.37
CA TRP A 131 -10.58 7.90 -10.17
C TRP A 131 -11.35 7.90 -11.50
N TYR A 132 -12.29 6.98 -11.60
CA TYR A 132 -13.17 6.91 -12.75
C TYR A 132 -14.13 8.11 -12.77
N PRO A 133 -14.58 8.54 -13.98
CA PRO A 133 -15.33 9.77 -14.08
C PRO A 133 -16.67 9.73 -13.35
N ARG A 134 -17.00 10.86 -12.78
CA ARG A 134 -18.35 11.24 -12.39
C ARG A 134 -18.81 12.41 -13.24
N GLY A 135 -19.99 12.30 -13.83
CA GLY A 135 -20.46 13.33 -14.77
C GLY A 135 -19.50 13.56 -15.94
N GLY A 136 -18.72 12.54 -16.33
CA GLY A 136 -17.74 12.64 -17.41
C GLY A 136 -16.39 13.23 -17.02
N ILE A 137 -16.16 13.59 -15.75
CA ILE A 137 -14.92 14.20 -15.25
C ILE A 137 -14.13 13.16 -14.45
N PRO A 138 -12.99 12.64 -14.96
CA PRO A 138 -12.05 11.86 -14.16
C PRO A 138 -11.30 12.77 -13.20
N ILE A 139 -10.98 12.28 -12.01
CA ILE A 139 -10.22 13.02 -11.01
C ILE A 139 -8.97 12.21 -10.68
N ASP A 140 -7.81 12.79 -10.88
CA ASP A 140 -6.53 12.18 -10.56
C ASP A 140 -5.91 12.95 -9.39
N ILE A 141 -5.50 12.22 -8.34
CA ILE A 141 -5.00 12.79 -7.10
C ILE A 141 -3.59 12.26 -6.86
N PHE A 142 -2.65 13.18 -6.61
CA PHE A 142 -1.25 12.86 -6.41
C PHE A 142 -0.73 13.49 -5.13
N TRP A 143 0.04 12.73 -4.36
CA TRP A 143 0.70 13.24 -3.18
C TRP A 143 1.97 12.46 -2.86
N GLN A 144 2.93 13.09 -2.18
CA GLN A 144 4.16 12.44 -1.72
C GLN A 144 4.74 13.11 -0.47
N THR A 145 5.60 12.38 0.24
CA THR A 145 6.36 12.87 1.41
C THR A 145 7.65 13.54 0.99
N GLY A 146 7.63 14.82 0.67
CA GLY A 146 8.86 15.54 0.30
C GLY A 146 9.55 14.99 -0.95
N GLU A 147 10.87 15.21 -1.05
CA GLU A 147 11.66 14.81 -2.21
C GLU A 147 11.98 13.31 -2.24
N LYS A 148 11.99 12.75 -3.43
CA LYS A 148 12.38 11.36 -3.67
C LYS A 148 13.86 11.18 -3.34
N PRO A 149 14.26 10.08 -2.66
CA PRO A 149 15.68 9.75 -2.46
C PRO A 149 16.45 9.71 -3.78
N GLU A 150 17.68 10.25 -3.76
CA GLU A 150 18.58 10.18 -4.92
C GLU A 150 18.89 8.72 -5.28
N ASN A 151 19.17 8.48 -6.56
CA ASN A 151 19.53 7.16 -7.10
C ASN A 151 18.50 6.03 -6.89
N LEU A 152 17.26 6.37 -6.48
CA LEU A 152 16.18 5.40 -6.38
C LEU A 152 15.48 5.23 -7.73
N PHE A 153 15.42 3.99 -8.24
CA PHE A 153 14.58 3.67 -9.37
C PHE A 153 13.11 3.64 -8.94
N LEU A 154 12.30 4.48 -9.61
CA LEU A 154 10.84 4.45 -9.48
C LEU A 154 10.25 4.29 -10.88
N PRO A 155 9.49 3.24 -11.15
CA PRO A 155 8.78 3.11 -12.41
C PRO A 155 7.78 4.28 -12.57
N GLY A 156 7.52 4.69 -13.80
CA GLY A 156 6.42 5.60 -14.12
C GLY A 156 5.09 5.05 -13.61
N HIS A 157 4.04 5.85 -13.62
CA HIS A 157 2.71 5.35 -13.24
C HIS A 157 2.08 4.54 -14.36
N ASP A 158 2.40 4.84 -15.62
CA ASP A 158 1.95 4.14 -16.85
C ASP A 158 0.42 3.92 -16.91
N VAL A 159 -0.32 4.76 -16.18
CA VAL A 159 -1.78 4.74 -16.20
C VAL A 159 -2.23 5.64 -17.34
N PRO A 160 -2.92 5.11 -18.35
CA PRO A 160 -3.34 5.92 -19.49
C PRO A 160 -4.30 7.02 -19.01
N ILE A 161 -4.21 8.17 -19.68
CA ILE A 161 -5.24 9.21 -19.57
C ILE A 161 -6.59 8.54 -19.82
N TYR A 162 -7.59 8.89 -19.01
CA TYR A 162 -8.89 8.26 -19.09
C TYR A 162 -9.48 8.29 -20.51
N ARG A 163 -9.56 7.14 -21.11
CA ARG A 163 -10.33 6.85 -22.36
C ARG A 163 -11.13 5.55 -22.19
N GLY A 164 -11.71 5.37 -20.94
CA GLY A 164 -12.10 4.05 -20.50
C GLY A 164 -10.86 3.30 -20.01
N ARG A 165 -10.47 3.45 -18.75
CA ARG A 165 -9.37 2.67 -18.13
C ARG A 165 -9.78 1.21 -18.03
N GLY A 166 -9.63 0.46 -19.08
CA GLY A 166 -9.97 -0.93 -19.15
C GLY A 166 -9.21 -1.58 -20.30
#